data_9285f8eb799358e5e3dbc4053f2894c8
#
_entry.id   9285f8eb799358e5e3dbc4053f2894c8
#
_cell.length_a   1.000
_cell.length_b   1.000
_cell.length_c   1.000
_cell.angle_alpha   90.00
_cell.angle_beta   90.00
_cell.angle_gamma   90.00
#
_symmetry.space_group_name_H-M   'P 1'
#
loop_
_entity.id
_entity.type
_entity.pdbx_description
1 polymer ?
#
loop_
_entity_poly.entity_id
_entity_poly.type
_entity_poly.pdbx_seq_one_letter_code
_entity_poly.pdbx_strand_id
1 'polypeptide(L)'
;MATTKKAPAKGMSLDEAMRALEKAGSEQTRKTYARHGAKEPMFGVSFATQKTLVKKIGVDHELALALWDTGNLDARILAVKVADPSKATSAVLDRWTGDMTMRMCGGYVAMLAAEGPLGRKKAAEWLGKGSARRAAGWTLLGYLASLDADAPDADFLARIAEIEKTIASAPNAEREAMNSALIQMGCRNVALKKAALATAKRIGQVEVDHGDTACETPDAAERIEKAWAHSKSKGFASPAEHERSREPMRTRC
;
A
#
# COMPACT_ATOMS: atom_id res chain seq x y z
N MET A 1 -6.06 26.85 40.67
CA MET A 1 -6.77 27.01 39.38
C MET A 1 -6.71 25.67 38.64
N ALA A 2 -7.84 24.98 38.54
CA ALA A 2 -7.93 23.67 37.89
C ALA A 2 -8.00 23.88 36.38
N THR A 3 -7.02 23.39 35.66
CA THR A 3 -7.02 23.35 34.19
C THR A 3 -7.99 22.27 33.74
N THR A 4 -9.17 22.67 33.28
CA THR A 4 -10.14 21.82 32.63
C THR A 4 -9.49 21.24 31.34
N LYS A 5 -9.11 19.97 31.37
CA LYS A 5 -8.78 19.20 30.16
C LYS A 5 -9.99 19.24 29.23
N LYS A 6 -9.87 19.95 28.11
CA LYS A 6 -10.86 19.96 27.03
C LYS A 6 -11.07 18.51 26.60
N ALA A 7 -12.30 18.02 26.68
CA ALA A 7 -12.67 16.69 26.16
C ALA A 7 -12.21 16.58 24.69
N PRO A 8 -11.71 15.42 24.23
CA PRO A 8 -11.32 15.26 22.84
C PRO A 8 -12.53 15.59 21.97
N ALA A 9 -12.31 16.37 20.92
CA ALA A 9 -13.34 16.70 19.96
C ALA A 9 -13.97 15.37 19.47
N LYS A 10 -15.30 15.26 19.55
CA LYS A 10 -16.04 14.09 19.12
C LYS A 10 -15.66 13.79 17.67
N GLY A 11 -15.03 12.63 17.40
CA GLY A 11 -14.63 12.22 16.05
C GLY A 11 -15.84 12.24 15.09
N MET A 12 -15.59 12.22 13.81
CA MET A 12 -16.63 12.14 12.78
C MET A 12 -17.41 10.83 12.94
N SER A 13 -18.74 10.86 12.97
CA SER A 13 -19.55 9.64 13.00
C SER A 13 -19.55 8.93 11.64
N LEU A 14 -19.94 7.63 11.63
CA LEU A 14 -20.10 6.87 10.39
C LEU A 14 -21.05 7.59 9.40
N ASP A 15 -22.22 8.04 9.88
CA ASP A 15 -23.20 8.73 9.03
C ASP A 15 -22.68 10.04 8.45
N GLU A 16 -21.89 10.80 9.23
CA GLU A 16 -21.27 12.03 8.74
C GLU A 16 -20.20 11.72 7.69
N ALA A 17 -19.38 10.68 7.90
CA ALA A 17 -18.37 10.24 6.94
C ALA A 17 -19.01 9.75 5.64
N MET A 18 -20.04 8.91 5.73
CA MET A 18 -20.74 8.39 4.55
C MET A 18 -21.44 9.50 3.76
N ARG A 19 -22.13 10.44 4.42
CA ARG A 19 -22.71 11.62 3.74
C ARG A 19 -21.67 12.51 3.08
N ALA A 20 -20.48 12.66 3.72
CA ALA A 20 -19.40 13.44 3.14
C ALA A 20 -18.81 12.76 1.89
N LEU A 21 -18.65 11.44 1.90
CA LEU A 21 -18.21 10.64 0.76
C LEU A 21 -19.24 10.71 -0.37
N GLU A 22 -20.52 10.49 -0.09
CA GLU A 22 -21.60 10.54 -1.08
C GLU A 22 -21.70 11.90 -1.76
N LYS A 23 -21.69 12.99 -0.98
CA LYS A 23 -21.70 14.38 -1.49
C LYS A 23 -20.51 14.67 -2.40
N ALA A 24 -19.37 14.06 -2.16
CA ALA A 24 -18.14 14.27 -2.91
C ALA A 24 -17.95 13.30 -4.09
N GLY A 25 -18.85 12.35 -4.24
CA GLY A 25 -18.85 11.39 -5.33
C GLY A 25 -19.09 12.02 -6.69
N SER A 26 -18.54 11.42 -7.75
CA SER A 26 -18.75 11.87 -9.11
C SER A 26 -18.80 10.70 -10.09
N GLU A 27 -19.66 10.82 -11.10
CA GLU A 27 -19.78 9.83 -12.18
C GLU A 27 -18.46 9.64 -12.95
N GLN A 28 -17.72 10.73 -13.17
CA GLN A 28 -16.43 10.69 -13.84
C GLN A 28 -15.43 9.82 -13.07
N THR A 29 -15.35 9.97 -11.74
CA THR A 29 -14.47 9.15 -10.91
C THR A 29 -14.95 7.71 -10.82
N ARG A 30 -16.26 7.46 -10.74
CA ARG A 30 -16.83 6.09 -10.81
C ARG A 30 -16.39 5.36 -12.08
N LYS A 31 -16.52 6.01 -13.26
CA LYS A 31 -16.05 5.45 -14.54
C LYS A 31 -14.57 5.15 -14.54
N THR A 32 -13.76 6.05 -13.95
CA THR A 32 -12.32 5.81 -13.82
C THR A 32 -12.05 4.60 -12.93
N TYR A 33 -12.68 4.52 -11.76
CA TYR A 33 -12.48 3.40 -10.84
C TYR A 33 -12.94 2.06 -11.45
N ALA A 34 -14.06 2.04 -12.19
CA ALA A 34 -14.55 0.85 -12.87
C ALA A 34 -13.53 0.29 -13.88
N ARG A 35 -12.84 1.16 -14.66
CA ARG A 35 -11.76 0.73 -15.57
C ARG A 35 -10.59 0.09 -14.83
N HIS A 36 -10.36 0.43 -13.57
CA HIS A 36 -9.35 -0.19 -12.69
C HIS A 36 -9.89 -1.38 -11.88
N GLY A 37 -11.03 -1.94 -12.30
CA GLY A 37 -11.62 -3.13 -11.70
C GLY A 37 -12.43 -2.90 -10.43
N ALA A 38 -12.75 -1.63 -10.11
CA ALA A 38 -13.65 -1.33 -8.99
C ALA A 38 -15.05 -1.89 -9.25
N LYS A 39 -15.67 -2.39 -8.19
CA LYS A 39 -17.06 -2.89 -8.20
C LYS A 39 -17.92 -2.02 -7.29
N GLU A 40 -19.20 -1.94 -7.60
CA GLU A 40 -20.21 -1.31 -6.75
C GLU A 40 -20.38 -2.08 -5.42
N PRO A 41 -20.78 -1.41 -4.32
CA PRO A 41 -21.15 -0.01 -4.26
C PRO A 41 -19.94 0.94 -4.15
N MET A 42 -19.99 2.09 -4.84
CA MET A 42 -19.04 3.19 -4.74
C MET A 42 -19.68 4.53 -5.07
N PHE A 43 -19.18 5.61 -4.46
CA PHE A 43 -19.59 6.98 -4.77
C PHE A 43 -18.72 7.62 -5.86
N GLY A 44 -17.47 7.19 -6.00
CA GLY A 44 -16.50 7.77 -6.91
C GLY A 44 -15.88 9.05 -6.35
N VAL A 45 -15.28 8.97 -5.18
CA VAL A 45 -14.62 10.11 -4.50
C VAL A 45 -13.17 10.21 -4.91
N SER A 46 -12.72 11.39 -5.32
CA SER A 46 -11.31 11.60 -5.69
C SER A 46 -10.37 11.39 -4.51
N PHE A 47 -9.12 10.93 -4.78
CA PHE A 47 -8.11 10.78 -3.74
C PHE A 47 -7.78 12.10 -3.03
N ALA A 48 -7.85 13.25 -3.72
CA ALA A 48 -7.66 14.57 -3.10
C ALA A 48 -8.73 14.86 -2.03
N THR A 49 -9.98 14.52 -2.30
CA THR A 49 -11.06 14.64 -1.32
C THR A 49 -10.91 13.63 -0.19
N GLN A 50 -10.55 12.38 -0.49
CA GLN A 50 -10.23 11.38 0.53
C GLN A 50 -9.16 11.90 1.51
N LYS A 51 -8.07 12.51 0.99
CA LYS A 51 -7.01 13.11 1.81
C LYS A 51 -7.53 14.21 2.76
N THR A 52 -8.48 15.01 2.31
CA THR A 52 -9.12 16.04 3.15
C THR A 52 -9.90 15.41 4.30
N LEU A 53 -10.65 14.33 4.03
CA LEU A 53 -11.38 13.59 5.06
C LEU A 53 -10.43 12.91 6.05
N VAL A 54 -9.35 12.28 5.58
CA VAL A 54 -8.31 11.69 6.43
C VAL A 54 -7.73 12.73 7.40
N LYS A 55 -7.40 13.93 6.92
CA LYS A 55 -6.89 15.01 7.78
C LYS A 55 -7.91 15.46 8.83
N LYS A 56 -9.20 15.48 8.48
CA LYS A 56 -10.27 15.88 9.39
C LYS A 56 -10.56 14.82 10.46
N ILE A 57 -10.51 13.54 10.09
CA ILE A 57 -10.81 12.42 11.00
C ILE A 57 -9.61 12.11 11.88
N GLY A 58 -8.40 12.09 11.29
CA GLY A 58 -7.19 11.59 11.96
C GLY A 58 -7.19 10.06 12.04
N VAL A 59 -6.69 9.51 13.15
CA VAL A 59 -6.71 8.07 13.43
C VAL A 59 -7.94 7.75 14.26
N ASP A 60 -8.82 6.92 13.71
CA ASP A 60 -10.03 6.41 14.37
C ASP A 60 -10.30 4.96 13.93
N HIS A 61 -9.87 4.01 14.75
CA HIS A 61 -9.94 2.58 14.42
C HIS A 61 -11.37 2.06 14.41
N GLU A 62 -12.21 2.51 15.33
CA GLU A 62 -13.61 2.07 15.42
C GLU A 62 -14.42 2.57 14.22
N LEU A 63 -14.22 3.84 13.84
CA LEU A 63 -14.80 4.37 12.61
C LEU A 63 -14.28 3.61 11.38
N ALA A 64 -12.99 3.25 11.35
CA ALA A 64 -12.41 2.46 10.25
C ALA A 64 -13.10 1.11 10.08
N LEU A 65 -13.35 0.39 11.17
CA LEU A 65 -14.08 -0.88 11.14
C LEU A 65 -15.51 -0.69 10.61
N ALA A 66 -16.22 0.31 11.11
CA ALA A 66 -17.58 0.62 10.68
C ALA A 66 -17.65 1.04 9.20
N LEU A 67 -16.71 1.87 8.73
CA LEU A 67 -16.60 2.25 7.32
C LEU A 67 -16.36 1.04 6.40
N TRP A 68 -15.49 0.12 6.82
CA TRP A 68 -15.22 -1.10 6.04
C TRP A 68 -16.45 -1.96 5.86
N ASP A 69 -17.23 -2.12 6.93
CA ASP A 69 -18.43 -2.97 6.97
C ASP A 69 -19.58 -2.44 6.11
N THR A 70 -19.54 -1.17 5.67
CA THR A 70 -20.50 -0.63 4.69
C THR A 70 -20.41 -1.30 3.32
N GLY A 71 -19.28 -1.95 3.00
CA GLY A 71 -19.02 -2.52 1.69
C GLY A 71 -18.74 -1.50 0.58
N ASN A 72 -18.95 -0.20 0.83
CA ASN A 72 -18.70 0.86 -0.15
C ASN A 72 -17.19 1.05 -0.36
N LEU A 73 -16.74 1.08 -1.62
CA LEU A 73 -15.32 1.16 -1.97
C LEU A 73 -14.65 2.43 -1.41
N ASP A 74 -15.29 3.59 -1.54
CA ASP A 74 -14.72 4.86 -1.06
C ASP A 74 -14.60 4.86 0.47
N ALA A 75 -15.56 4.26 1.16
CA ALA A 75 -15.52 4.06 2.60
C ALA A 75 -14.40 3.09 3.01
N ARG A 76 -14.17 1.99 2.26
CA ARG A 76 -13.04 1.07 2.48
C ARG A 76 -11.68 1.75 2.27
N ILE A 77 -11.55 2.60 1.26
CA ILE A 77 -10.34 3.40 1.06
C ILE A 77 -10.09 4.31 2.26
N LEU A 78 -11.12 5.02 2.72
CA LEU A 78 -11.04 5.89 3.89
C LEU A 78 -10.72 5.09 5.16
N ALA A 79 -11.36 3.94 5.35
CA ALA A 79 -11.14 3.03 6.48
C ALA A 79 -9.65 2.67 6.67
N VAL A 80 -8.99 2.21 5.60
CA VAL A 80 -7.55 1.87 5.69
C VAL A 80 -6.72 3.08 6.10
N LYS A 81 -7.06 4.27 5.61
CA LYS A 81 -6.29 5.49 5.87
C LYS A 81 -6.46 6.04 7.29
N VAL A 82 -7.62 5.83 7.91
CA VAL A 82 -7.90 6.29 9.29
C VAL A 82 -7.74 5.20 10.35
N ALA A 83 -7.54 3.94 9.97
CA ALA A 83 -7.31 2.85 10.89
C ALA A 83 -6.03 3.07 11.71
N ASP A 84 -6.03 2.58 12.95
CA ASP A 84 -4.84 2.50 13.80
C ASP A 84 -4.07 1.22 13.47
N PRO A 85 -2.84 1.30 12.93
CA PRO A 85 -2.06 0.12 12.58
C PRO A 85 -1.75 -0.78 13.79
N SER A 86 -1.63 -0.19 14.99
CA SER A 86 -1.33 -0.94 16.22
C SER A 86 -2.51 -1.81 16.69
N LYS A 87 -3.73 -1.47 16.26
CA LYS A 87 -4.97 -2.19 16.61
C LYS A 87 -5.44 -3.14 15.50
N ALA A 88 -4.82 -3.10 14.32
CA ALA A 88 -5.20 -3.96 13.20
C ALA A 88 -4.90 -5.43 13.52
N THR A 89 -5.94 -6.24 13.74
CA THR A 89 -5.79 -7.67 14.04
C THR A 89 -5.47 -8.48 12.79
N SER A 90 -4.92 -9.69 12.98
CA SER A 90 -4.66 -10.63 11.88
C SER A 90 -5.92 -10.92 11.04
N ALA A 91 -7.06 -11.13 11.69
CA ALA A 91 -8.33 -11.39 11.02
C ALA A 91 -8.81 -10.18 10.19
N VAL A 92 -8.67 -8.96 10.71
CA VAL A 92 -9.01 -7.72 10.00
C VAL A 92 -8.15 -7.58 8.74
N LEU A 93 -6.82 -7.75 8.86
CA LEU A 93 -5.90 -7.63 7.72
C LEU A 93 -6.20 -8.67 6.63
N ASP A 94 -6.50 -9.93 7.01
CA ASP A 94 -6.82 -10.98 6.05
C ASP A 94 -8.16 -10.74 5.35
N ARG A 95 -9.20 -10.33 6.10
CA ARG A 95 -10.51 -10.00 5.53
C ARG A 95 -10.38 -8.80 4.57
N TRP A 96 -9.78 -7.72 5.03
CA TRP A 96 -9.67 -6.51 4.24
C TRP A 96 -8.85 -6.70 2.95
N THR A 97 -7.79 -7.51 3.01
CA THR A 97 -7.03 -7.87 1.81
C THR A 97 -7.87 -8.66 0.80
N GLY A 98 -8.75 -9.56 1.27
CA GLY A 98 -9.66 -10.32 0.39
C GLY A 98 -10.79 -9.49 -0.20
N ASP A 99 -11.28 -8.50 0.57
CA ASP A 99 -12.43 -7.66 0.18
C ASP A 99 -12.05 -6.51 -0.76
N MET A 100 -10.76 -6.12 -0.84
CA MET A 100 -10.31 -5.01 -1.68
C MET A 100 -10.21 -5.47 -3.15
N THR A 101 -11.15 -5.06 -3.97
CA THR A 101 -11.26 -5.50 -5.37
C THR A 101 -10.59 -4.57 -6.37
N MET A 102 -10.45 -3.29 -6.05
CA MET A 102 -9.85 -2.30 -6.95
C MET A 102 -8.33 -2.43 -6.99
N ARG A 103 -7.76 -2.68 -8.17
CA ARG A 103 -6.32 -2.90 -8.37
C ARG A 103 -5.45 -1.72 -7.83
N MET A 104 -5.84 -0.48 -8.13
CA MET A 104 -5.12 0.71 -7.63
C MET A 104 -5.03 0.78 -6.11
N CYS A 105 -5.98 0.19 -5.38
CA CYS A 105 -6.06 0.21 -3.92
C CYS A 105 -5.59 -1.11 -3.28
N GLY A 106 -5.22 -2.11 -4.08
CA GLY A 106 -4.81 -3.42 -3.58
C GLY A 106 -3.63 -3.39 -2.59
N GLY A 107 -2.79 -2.37 -2.68
CA GLY A 107 -1.68 -2.15 -1.76
C GLY A 107 -2.03 -1.44 -0.44
N TYR A 108 -3.23 -0.87 -0.28
CA TYR A 108 -3.54 -0.06 0.91
C TYR A 108 -3.59 -0.87 2.19
N VAL A 109 -4.16 -2.08 2.16
CA VAL A 109 -4.17 -2.96 3.34
C VAL A 109 -2.76 -3.44 3.67
N ALA A 110 -1.92 -3.67 2.66
CA ALA A 110 -0.52 -3.99 2.86
C ALA A 110 0.26 -2.81 3.51
N MET A 111 -0.05 -1.55 3.18
CA MET A 111 0.52 -0.38 3.87
C MET A 111 0.12 -0.36 5.36
N LEU A 112 -1.17 -0.60 5.67
CA LEU A 112 -1.64 -0.67 7.04
C LEU A 112 -0.91 -1.78 7.83
N ALA A 113 -0.73 -2.95 7.23
CA ALA A 113 0.00 -4.05 7.83
C ALA A 113 1.49 -3.72 8.04
N ALA A 114 2.14 -3.03 7.08
CA ALA A 114 3.55 -2.64 7.15
C ALA A 114 3.83 -1.61 8.26
N GLU A 115 2.87 -0.73 8.54
CA GLU A 115 2.96 0.28 9.60
C GLU A 115 2.60 -0.29 10.99
N GLY A 116 2.06 -1.51 11.06
CA GLY A 116 1.64 -2.17 12.30
C GLY A 116 2.59 -3.29 12.75
N PRO A 117 2.36 -3.83 13.97
CA PRO A 117 3.24 -4.85 14.55
C PRO A 117 3.18 -6.23 13.85
N LEU A 118 2.16 -6.45 13.00
CA LEU A 118 1.95 -7.73 12.32
C LEU A 118 2.60 -7.80 10.93
N GLY A 119 3.27 -6.75 10.46
CA GLY A 119 3.78 -6.66 9.08
C GLY A 119 4.65 -7.84 8.67
N ARG A 120 5.71 -8.16 9.41
CA ARG A 120 6.61 -9.30 9.10
C ARG A 120 5.87 -10.63 9.11
N LYS A 121 5.03 -10.86 10.12
CA LYS A 121 4.22 -12.07 10.23
C LYS A 121 3.28 -12.22 9.03
N LYS A 122 2.56 -11.16 8.67
CA LYS A 122 1.64 -11.17 7.53
C LYS A 122 2.35 -11.32 6.19
N ALA A 123 3.53 -10.73 6.00
CA ALA A 123 4.33 -10.94 4.80
C ALA A 123 4.70 -12.42 4.64
N ALA A 124 5.15 -13.10 5.70
CA ALA A 124 5.45 -14.52 5.67
C ALA A 124 4.21 -15.38 5.39
N GLU A 125 3.07 -15.10 6.04
CA GLU A 125 1.81 -15.83 5.85
C GLU A 125 1.27 -15.65 4.41
N TRP A 126 1.21 -14.42 3.91
CA TRP A 126 0.67 -14.13 2.58
C TRP A 126 1.58 -14.60 1.44
N LEU A 127 2.89 -14.66 1.65
CA LEU A 127 3.84 -15.26 0.70
C LEU A 127 3.95 -16.79 0.81
N GLY A 128 3.29 -17.40 1.78
CA GLY A 128 3.28 -18.86 1.96
C GLY A 128 2.79 -19.60 0.72
N LYS A 129 3.27 -20.85 0.55
CA LYS A 129 2.89 -21.69 -0.59
C LYS A 129 1.37 -21.91 -0.64
N GLY A 130 0.78 -21.66 -1.82
CA GLY A 130 -0.67 -21.82 -2.04
C GLY A 130 -1.53 -20.69 -1.48
N SER A 131 -0.95 -19.64 -0.95
CA SER A 131 -1.72 -18.48 -0.48
C SER A 131 -2.37 -17.73 -1.63
N ALA A 132 -3.67 -17.47 -1.55
CA ALA A 132 -4.38 -16.63 -2.51
C ALA A 132 -4.00 -15.13 -2.39
N ARG A 133 -3.20 -14.76 -1.37
CA ARG A 133 -2.80 -13.38 -1.07
C ARG A 133 -1.35 -13.07 -1.47
N ARG A 134 -0.73 -13.89 -2.34
CA ARG A 134 0.69 -13.71 -2.68
C ARG A 134 1.01 -12.32 -3.25
N ALA A 135 0.15 -11.78 -4.12
CA ALA A 135 0.33 -10.42 -4.64
C ALA A 135 0.37 -9.38 -3.51
N ALA A 136 -0.55 -9.46 -2.54
CA ALA A 136 -0.53 -8.59 -1.36
C ALA A 136 0.72 -8.84 -0.48
N GLY A 137 1.17 -10.08 -0.38
CA GLY A 137 2.40 -10.45 0.31
C GLY A 137 3.64 -9.80 -0.28
N TRP A 138 3.79 -9.81 -1.60
CA TRP A 138 4.88 -9.11 -2.30
C TRP A 138 4.81 -7.61 -2.10
N THR A 139 3.61 -7.02 -2.20
CA THR A 139 3.40 -5.59 -1.94
C THR A 139 3.78 -5.22 -0.51
N LEU A 140 3.34 -6.01 0.48
CA LEU A 140 3.68 -5.82 1.88
C LEU A 140 5.21 -5.92 2.12
N LEU A 141 5.86 -6.91 1.51
CA LEU A 141 7.31 -7.06 1.62
C LEU A 141 8.06 -5.84 1.08
N GLY A 142 7.60 -5.28 -0.05
CA GLY A 142 8.15 -4.04 -0.59
C GLY A 142 8.01 -2.87 0.40
N TYR A 143 6.85 -2.71 1.04
CA TYR A 143 6.67 -1.67 2.05
C TYR A 143 7.54 -1.90 3.29
N LEU A 144 7.70 -3.14 3.75
CA LEU A 144 8.62 -3.47 4.84
C LEU A 144 10.07 -3.15 4.49
N ALA A 145 10.50 -3.37 3.24
CA ALA A 145 11.83 -2.96 2.81
C ALA A 145 12.07 -1.45 2.96
N SER A 146 11.02 -0.64 2.80
CA SER A 146 11.09 0.81 2.95
C SER A 146 10.93 1.27 4.41
N LEU A 147 10.02 0.66 5.17
CA LEU A 147 9.57 1.18 6.47
C LEU A 147 10.28 0.52 7.66
N ASP A 148 10.55 -0.78 7.58
CA ASP A 148 11.09 -1.56 8.70
C ASP A 148 12.63 -1.55 8.65
N ALA A 149 13.25 -0.62 9.38
CA ALA A 149 14.71 -0.48 9.41
C ALA A 149 15.42 -1.72 9.99
N ASP A 150 14.75 -2.44 10.91
CA ASP A 150 15.31 -3.56 11.66
C ASP A 150 15.14 -4.92 10.96
N ALA A 151 14.43 -4.97 9.82
CA ALA A 151 14.29 -6.21 9.05
C ALA A 151 15.62 -6.65 8.47
N PRO A 152 16.03 -7.94 8.61
CA PRO A 152 17.30 -8.44 8.09
C PRO A 152 17.39 -8.34 6.57
N ASP A 153 18.50 -7.83 6.05
CA ASP A 153 18.75 -7.75 4.60
C ASP A 153 18.79 -9.14 3.94
N ALA A 154 19.17 -10.18 4.68
CA ALA A 154 19.19 -11.56 4.18
C ALA A 154 17.81 -12.03 3.71
N ASP A 155 16.74 -11.62 4.39
CA ASP A 155 15.36 -11.97 4.02
C ASP A 155 15.00 -11.34 2.66
N PHE A 156 15.36 -10.08 2.45
CA PHE A 156 15.13 -9.39 1.19
C PHE A 156 15.98 -9.96 0.04
N LEU A 157 17.24 -10.33 0.31
CA LEU A 157 18.09 -10.97 -0.68
C LEU A 157 17.52 -12.33 -1.14
N ALA A 158 17.02 -13.13 -0.20
CA ALA A 158 16.34 -14.39 -0.53
C ALA A 158 15.11 -14.17 -1.41
N ARG A 159 14.33 -13.11 -1.14
CA ARG A 159 13.14 -12.76 -1.93
C ARG A 159 13.48 -12.17 -3.30
N ILE A 160 14.56 -11.41 -3.43
CA ILE A 160 15.08 -10.96 -4.73
C ILE A 160 15.45 -12.19 -5.60
N ALA A 161 16.09 -13.20 -5.02
CA ALA A 161 16.41 -14.44 -5.72
C ALA A 161 15.16 -15.27 -6.08
N GLU A 162 14.11 -15.26 -5.27
CA GLU A 162 12.82 -15.87 -5.58
C GLU A 162 12.14 -15.17 -6.76
N ILE A 163 12.11 -13.82 -6.76
CA ILE A 163 11.56 -13.03 -7.87
C ILE A 163 12.25 -13.41 -9.18
N GLU A 164 13.58 -13.45 -9.22
CA GLU A 164 14.34 -13.81 -10.42
C GLU A 164 13.91 -15.14 -11.01
N LYS A 165 13.66 -16.12 -10.16
CA LYS A 165 13.30 -17.49 -10.58
C LYS A 165 11.85 -17.64 -11.02
N THR A 166 10.94 -16.82 -10.50
CA THR A 166 9.50 -17.12 -10.59
C THR A 166 8.67 -16.04 -11.28
N ILE A 167 9.17 -14.81 -11.44
CA ILE A 167 8.39 -13.69 -11.96
C ILE A 167 7.83 -13.97 -13.37
N ALA A 168 8.60 -14.63 -14.25
CA ALA A 168 8.18 -14.90 -15.61
C ALA A 168 6.94 -15.81 -15.70
N SER A 169 6.78 -16.73 -14.73
CA SER A 169 5.66 -17.68 -14.66
C SER A 169 4.57 -17.28 -13.67
N ALA A 170 4.76 -16.17 -12.95
CA ALA A 170 3.79 -15.73 -11.95
C ALA A 170 2.49 -15.23 -12.58
N PRO A 171 1.33 -15.37 -11.89
CA PRO A 171 0.08 -14.73 -12.30
C PRO A 171 0.25 -13.21 -12.43
N ASN A 172 -0.55 -12.58 -13.31
CA ASN A 172 -0.41 -11.17 -13.67
C ASN A 172 -0.32 -10.21 -12.44
N ALA A 173 -1.25 -10.32 -11.49
CA ALA A 173 -1.24 -9.48 -10.28
C ALA A 173 -0.01 -9.73 -9.39
N GLU A 174 0.44 -10.98 -9.28
CA GLU A 174 1.63 -11.33 -8.52
C GLU A 174 2.90 -10.80 -9.20
N ARG A 175 2.98 -10.89 -10.54
CA ARG A 175 4.07 -10.36 -11.35
C ARG A 175 4.23 -8.84 -11.19
N GLU A 176 3.14 -8.09 -11.23
CA GLU A 176 3.12 -6.65 -10.95
C GLU A 176 3.64 -6.33 -9.54
N ALA A 177 3.16 -7.08 -8.55
CA ALA A 177 3.58 -6.91 -7.16
C ALA A 177 5.06 -7.29 -6.94
N MET A 178 5.56 -8.34 -7.59
CA MET A 178 6.97 -8.74 -7.56
C MET A 178 7.88 -7.66 -8.15
N ASN A 179 7.51 -7.07 -9.30
CA ASN A 179 8.28 -5.97 -9.90
C ASN A 179 8.34 -4.76 -8.96
N SER A 180 7.20 -4.40 -8.37
CA SER A 180 7.12 -3.31 -7.40
C SER A 180 7.93 -3.60 -6.13
N ALA A 181 7.90 -4.84 -5.63
CA ALA A 181 8.69 -5.25 -4.47
C ALA A 181 10.20 -5.22 -4.77
N LEU A 182 10.64 -5.67 -5.96
CA LEU A 182 12.03 -5.59 -6.40
C LEU A 182 12.54 -4.15 -6.39
N ILE A 183 11.73 -3.21 -6.92
CA ILE A 183 12.05 -1.79 -6.91
C ILE A 183 12.21 -1.29 -5.46
N GLN A 184 11.27 -1.60 -4.58
CA GLN A 184 11.31 -1.12 -3.20
C GLN A 184 12.47 -1.73 -2.39
N MET A 185 12.74 -3.02 -2.56
CA MET A 185 13.92 -3.66 -1.96
C MET A 185 15.23 -3.03 -2.47
N GLY A 186 15.32 -2.71 -3.77
CA GLY A 186 16.45 -1.99 -4.34
C GLY A 186 16.61 -0.55 -3.84
N CYS A 187 15.59 0.00 -3.23
CA CYS A 187 15.59 1.33 -2.61
C CYS A 187 16.01 1.34 -1.13
N ARG A 188 16.24 0.17 -0.50
CA ARG A 188 16.49 0.08 0.93
C ARG A 188 17.89 0.56 1.35
N ASN A 189 18.93 -0.01 0.76
CA ASN A 189 20.33 0.33 1.00
C ASN A 189 21.22 -0.07 -0.18
N VAL A 190 22.50 0.25 -0.12
CA VAL A 190 23.46 0.03 -1.23
C VAL A 190 23.61 -1.45 -1.59
N ALA A 191 23.62 -2.36 -0.61
CA ALA A 191 23.77 -3.80 -0.86
C ALA A 191 22.56 -4.35 -1.63
N LEU A 192 21.33 -4.01 -1.19
CA LEU A 192 20.09 -4.41 -1.84
C LEU A 192 19.89 -3.69 -3.19
N LYS A 193 20.34 -2.44 -3.33
CA LYS A 193 20.39 -1.76 -4.64
C LYS A 193 21.18 -2.59 -5.64
N LYS A 194 22.41 -2.99 -5.28
CA LYS A 194 23.28 -3.79 -6.16
C LYS A 194 22.63 -5.10 -6.57
N ALA A 195 22.05 -5.82 -5.62
CA ALA A 195 21.36 -7.09 -5.87
C ALA A 195 20.13 -6.90 -6.78
N ALA A 196 19.26 -5.93 -6.48
CA ALA A 196 18.06 -5.66 -7.24
C ALA A 196 18.36 -5.21 -8.68
N LEU A 197 19.35 -4.35 -8.89
CA LEU A 197 19.77 -3.92 -10.24
C LEU A 197 20.32 -5.09 -11.05
N ALA A 198 21.14 -5.95 -10.45
CA ALA A 198 21.66 -7.15 -11.12
C ALA A 198 20.52 -8.10 -11.52
N THR A 199 19.54 -8.32 -10.64
CA THR A 199 18.35 -9.14 -10.90
C THR A 199 17.46 -8.49 -11.97
N ALA A 200 17.18 -7.19 -11.88
CA ALA A 200 16.38 -6.48 -12.89
C ALA A 200 17.00 -6.60 -14.29
N LYS A 201 18.34 -6.51 -14.40
CA LYS A 201 19.04 -6.70 -15.68
C LYS A 201 18.85 -8.10 -16.25
N ARG A 202 18.83 -9.15 -15.40
CA ARG A 202 18.63 -10.54 -15.86
C ARG A 202 17.19 -10.84 -16.22
N ILE A 203 16.23 -10.27 -15.50
CA ILE A 203 14.80 -10.43 -15.79
C ILE A 203 14.40 -9.68 -17.08
N GLY A 204 14.97 -8.49 -17.30
CA GLY A 204 14.56 -7.60 -18.38
C GLY A 204 13.22 -6.91 -18.10
N GLN A 205 12.55 -6.44 -19.14
CA GLN A 205 11.23 -5.80 -19.04
C GLN A 205 10.18 -6.79 -18.54
N VAL A 206 9.44 -6.41 -17.52
CA VAL A 206 8.36 -7.22 -16.95
C VAL A 206 7.05 -6.87 -17.63
N GLU A 207 6.46 -7.86 -18.31
CA GLU A 207 5.18 -7.71 -19.00
C GLU A 207 4.02 -7.94 -18.02
N VAL A 208 3.15 -6.94 -17.87
CA VAL A 208 1.92 -7.00 -17.06
C VAL A 208 0.75 -6.53 -17.91
N ASP A 209 -0.31 -7.32 -17.93
CA ASP A 209 -1.57 -6.90 -18.54
C ASP A 209 -2.28 -5.89 -17.64
N HIS A 210 -2.38 -4.66 -18.09
CA HIS A 210 -3.04 -3.56 -17.41
C HIS A 210 -4.51 -3.36 -17.82
N GLY A 211 -5.05 -4.23 -18.69
CA GLY A 211 -6.40 -4.10 -19.25
C GLY A 211 -6.58 -2.77 -19.99
N ASP A 212 -7.81 -2.26 -20.01
CA ASP A 212 -8.18 -1.01 -20.72
C ASP A 212 -7.72 0.26 -19.99
N THR A 213 -6.49 0.25 -19.46
CA THR A 213 -5.90 1.42 -18.77
C THR A 213 -4.65 1.90 -19.49
N ALA A 214 -4.26 3.15 -19.28
CA ALA A 214 -2.98 3.69 -19.75
C ALA A 214 -1.81 3.41 -18.77
N CYS A 215 -1.95 2.42 -17.88
CA CYS A 215 -0.90 2.06 -16.95
C CYS A 215 0.22 1.30 -17.67
N GLU A 216 1.45 1.57 -17.30
CA GLU A 216 2.64 0.89 -17.79
C GLU A 216 3.40 0.25 -16.62
N THR A 217 4.00 -0.91 -16.87
CA THR A 217 4.90 -1.55 -15.90
C THR A 217 6.23 -0.80 -15.90
N PRO A 218 6.66 -0.24 -14.76
CA PRO A 218 7.92 0.49 -14.73
C PRO A 218 9.10 -0.46 -14.92
N ASP A 219 10.12 -0.02 -15.68
CA ASP A 219 11.42 -0.67 -15.66
C ASP A 219 12.02 -0.58 -14.25
N ALA A 220 12.35 -1.74 -13.67
CA ALA A 220 12.79 -1.80 -12.29
C ALA A 220 14.15 -1.11 -12.09
N ALA A 221 15.09 -1.27 -13.02
CA ALA A 221 16.42 -0.68 -12.89
C ALA A 221 16.35 0.84 -13.00
N GLU A 222 15.63 1.35 -14.01
CA GLU A 222 15.43 2.79 -14.20
C GLU A 222 14.74 3.43 -12.98
N ARG A 223 13.70 2.75 -12.46
CA ARG A 223 12.94 3.26 -11.31
C ARG A 223 13.77 3.31 -10.04
N ILE A 224 14.61 2.28 -9.78
CA ILE A 224 15.54 2.28 -8.65
C ILE A 224 16.53 3.44 -8.79
N GLU A 225 17.18 3.60 -9.95
CA GLU A 225 18.17 4.68 -10.13
C GLU A 225 17.55 6.07 -9.95
N LYS A 226 16.36 6.31 -10.51
CA LYS A 226 15.62 7.57 -10.32
C LYS A 226 15.31 7.84 -8.84
N ALA A 227 14.88 6.82 -8.08
CA ALA A 227 14.59 6.95 -6.67
C ALA A 227 15.86 7.31 -5.85
N TRP A 228 16.98 6.68 -6.16
CA TRP A 228 18.27 6.98 -5.52
C TRP A 228 18.76 8.38 -5.84
N ALA A 229 18.69 8.81 -7.10
CA ALA A 229 19.07 10.16 -7.49
C ALA A 229 18.22 11.22 -6.78
N HIS A 230 16.89 10.98 -6.69
CA HIS A 230 15.97 11.87 -5.97
C HIS A 230 16.29 11.96 -4.47
N SER A 231 16.49 10.82 -3.80
CA SER A 231 16.79 10.82 -2.36
C SER A 231 18.12 11.50 -2.05
N LYS A 232 19.15 11.26 -2.88
CA LYS A 232 20.44 11.93 -2.76
C LYS A 232 20.30 13.45 -2.91
N SER A 233 19.49 13.95 -3.85
CA SER A 233 19.23 15.39 -4.02
C SER A 233 18.52 16.04 -2.83
N LYS A 234 17.91 15.22 -1.95
CA LYS A 234 17.26 15.63 -0.71
C LYS A 234 18.14 15.41 0.54
N GLY A 235 19.38 14.93 0.36
CA GLY A 235 20.32 14.71 1.47
C GLY A 235 20.16 13.40 2.23
N PHE A 236 19.41 12.43 1.70
CA PHE A 236 19.22 11.12 2.33
C PHE A 236 20.19 10.08 1.81
N ALA A 237 20.62 9.15 2.67
CA ALA A 237 21.54 8.06 2.31
C ALA A 237 20.85 6.98 1.47
N SER A 238 19.54 6.82 1.53
CA SER A 238 18.76 5.92 0.69
C SER A 238 17.31 6.40 0.49
N PRO A 239 16.61 5.90 -0.55
CA PRO A 239 15.17 6.17 -0.69
C PRO A 239 14.33 5.69 0.50
N ALA A 240 14.68 4.57 1.12
CA ALA A 240 13.98 4.06 2.29
C ALA A 240 14.15 4.99 3.52
N GLU A 241 15.33 5.57 3.73
CA GLU A 241 15.55 6.57 4.77
C GLU A 241 14.70 7.82 4.52
N HIS A 242 14.68 8.31 3.29
CA HIS A 242 13.80 9.41 2.90
C HIS A 242 12.32 9.07 3.14
N GLU A 243 11.90 7.85 2.83
CA GLU A 243 10.53 7.41 3.05
C GLU A 243 10.16 7.41 4.53
N ARG A 244 11.02 6.91 5.42
CA ARG A 244 10.80 6.91 6.87
C ARG A 244 10.76 8.29 7.51
N SER A 245 11.32 9.31 6.86
CA SER A 245 11.26 10.71 7.33
C SER A 245 9.93 11.40 7.03
N ARG A 246 9.05 10.77 6.25
CA ARG A 246 7.79 11.36 5.78
C ARG A 246 6.59 10.97 6.65
N GLU A 247 5.45 11.62 6.42
CA GLU A 247 4.15 11.18 6.96
C GLU A 247 3.87 9.70 6.60
N PRO A 248 3.07 8.98 7.42
CA PRO A 248 2.73 7.59 7.16
C PRO A 248 2.29 7.35 5.71
N MET A 249 2.80 6.29 5.10
CA MET A 249 2.59 6.00 3.67
C MET A 249 1.09 5.87 3.35
N ARG A 250 0.32 5.19 4.20
CA ARG A 250 -1.11 4.95 4.01
C ARG A 250 -1.96 6.23 4.01
N THR A 251 -1.53 7.30 4.66
CA THR A 251 -2.29 8.57 4.74
C THR A 251 -2.04 9.48 3.54
N ARG A 252 -1.01 9.19 2.75
CA ARG A 252 -0.70 9.92 1.51
C ARG A 252 -1.54 9.36 0.34
N CYS A 253 -1.98 10.23 -0.52
CA CYS A 253 -2.74 9.89 -1.73
C CYS A 253 -1.96 10.32 -2.95
#